data_a3eeab3c466b4ff236ed9d227160ae37
#
_entry.id   a3eeab3c466b4ff236ed9d227160ae37
#
_cell.length_a   1.000
_cell.length_b   1.000
_cell.length_c   1.000
_cell.angle_alpha   90.00
_cell.angle_beta   90.00
_cell.angle_gamma   90.00
#
_symmetry.space_group_name_H-M   'P 1'
#
loop_
_entity.id
_entity.type
_entity.pdbx_description
1 polymer ?
#
loop_
_entity_poly.entity_id
_entity_poly.type
_entity_poly.pdbx_seq_one_letter_code
_entity_poly.pdbx_strand_id
1 'polypeptide(L)'
;MTIEYIRSCAAQLIEKHGSRDPEELCRETNVTVLREDMGSESTACKGFFLYQSRRKIIVINSSLEETVSTFILTHELGHSVLHTEAAKTRAFHDFFPYDDSSRYEYEANLFAAELLLSDEDVLSALGEDDFFTAAKKLRVPPELLDFKLRILNRKGHDFKSPISANSCFLKDI
;
A
#
# COMPACT_ATOMS: atom_id res chain seq x y z
N MET A 1 -11.38 -2.24 -9.50
CA MET A 1 -10.63 -1.60 -10.64
C MET A 1 -9.79 -2.65 -11.35
N THR A 2 -9.23 -2.37 -12.54
CA THR A 2 -8.23 -3.27 -13.15
C THR A 2 -6.84 -2.99 -12.61
N ILE A 3 -5.93 -3.97 -12.67
CA ILE A 3 -4.53 -3.78 -12.24
C ILE A 3 -3.85 -2.69 -13.07
N GLU A 4 -4.13 -2.62 -14.36
CA GLU A 4 -3.59 -1.62 -15.29
C GLU A 4 -4.01 -0.20 -14.89
N TYR A 5 -5.25 -0.02 -14.45
CA TYR A 5 -5.74 1.28 -13.97
C TYR A 5 -5.03 1.70 -12.67
N ILE A 6 -4.91 0.80 -11.71
CA ILE A 6 -4.24 1.06 -10.43
C ILE A 6 -2.78 1.46 -10.66
N ARG A 7 -2.07 0.71 -11.52
CA ARG A 7 -0.70 1.04 -11.94
C ARG A 7 -0.61 2.42 -12.58
N SER A 8 -1.54 2.73 -13.49
CA SER A 8 -1.58 4.04 -14.14
C SER A 8 -1.73 5.17 -13.12
N CYS A 9 -2.57 4.99 -12.09
CA CYS A 9 -2.72 5.97 -11.01
C CYS A 9 -1.41 6.18 -10.24
N ALA A 10 -0.72 5.11 -9.85
CA ALA A 10 0.56 5.21 -9.16
C ALA A 10 1.64 5.85 -10.06
N ALA A 11 1.74 5.42 -11.32
CA ALA A 11 2.72 5.95 -12.27
C ALA A 11 2.51 7.45 -12.55
N GLN A 12 1.26 7.89 -12.75
CA GLN A 12 0.93 9.30 -12.94
C GLN A 12 1.29 10.14 -11.72
N LEU A 13 1.10 9.59 -10.51
CA LEU A 13 1.46 10.28 -9.29
C LEU A 13 2.97 10.47 -9.20
N ILE A 14 3.75 9.41 -9.48
CA ILE A 14 5.21 9.46 -9.51
C ILE A 14 5.70 10.44 -10.59
N GLU A 15 5.18 10.35 -11.80
CA GLU A 15 5.58 11.21 -12.91
C GLU A 15 5.30 12.68 -12.63
N LYS A 16 4.13 12.98 -12.07
CA LYS A 16 3.70 14.34 -11.79
C LYS A 16 4.54 15.02 -10.70
N HIS A 17 4.95 14.26 -9.67
CA HIS A 17 5.62 14.82 -8.49
C HIS A 17 7.12 14.47 -8.42
N GLY A 18 7.60 13.57 -9.28
CA GLY A 18 9.01 13.17 -9.33
C GLY A 18 9.47 12.35 -8.13
N SER A 19 8.56 11.78 -7.36
CA SER A 19 8.86 11.12 -6.10
C SER A 19 8.09 9.81 -5.92
N ARG A 20 8.66 8.89 -5.14
CA ARG A 20 8.00 7.69 -4.62
C ARG A 20 7.82 7.74 -3.10
N ASP A 21 8.27 8.82 -2.46
CA ASP A 21 8.12 9.03 -1.02
C ASP A 21 6.65 9.31 -0.67
N PRO A 22 5.98 8.43 0.09
CA PRO A 22 4.57 8.60 0.43
C PRO A 22 4.30 9.86 1.28
N GLU A 23 5.25 10.31 2.10
CA GLU A 23 5.11 11.55 2.87
C GLU A 23 5.07 12.77 1.95
N GLU A 24 5.98 12.82 0.99
CA GLU A 24 6.02 13.86 -0.01
C GLU A 24 4.75 13.86 -0.87
N LEU A 25 4.35 12.67 -1.34
CA LEU A 25 3.13 12.51 -2.15
C LEU A 25 1.86 12.89 -1.39
N CYS A 26 1.77 12.60 -0.10
CA CYS A 26 0.67 13.07 0.74
C CYS A 26 0.60 14.60 0.76
N ARG A 27 1.73 15.27 0.98
CA ARG A 27 1.80 16.75 0.96
C ARG A 27 1.36 17.32 -0.38
N GLU A 28 1.90 16.79 -1.47
CA GLU A 28 1.62 17.25 -2.84
C GLU A 28 0.17 17.01 -3.28
N THR A 29 -0.50 16.03 -2.68
CA THR A 29 -1.91 15.70 -2.98
C THR A 29 -2.90 16.24 -1.95
N ASN A 30 -2.45 17.14 -1.05
CA ASN A 30 -3.24 17.74 0.03
C ASN A 30 -3.88 16.69 0.96
N VAL A 31 -3.14 15.63 1.26
CA VAL A 31 -3.48 14.63 2.27
C VAL A 31 -2.75 14.99 3.56
N THR A 32 -3.51 15.22 4.63
CA THR A 32 -2.95 15.48 5.96
C THR A 32 -2.57 14.16 6.61
N VAL A 33 -1.33 13.99 7.03
CA VAL A 33 -0.87 12.82 7.79
C VAL A 33 -0.80 13.19 9.27
N LEU A 34 -1.46 12.42 10.09
CA LEU A 34 -1.41 12.49 11.55
C LEU A 34 -0.75 11.24 12.10
N ARG A 35 0.00 11.39 13.19
CA ARG A 35 0.60 10.27 13.91
C ARG A 35 0.09 10.27 15.33
N GLU A 36 -0.59 9.17 15.69
CA GLU A 36 -1.22 9.00 17.00
C GLU A 36 -0.74 7.68 17.61
N ASP A 37 -0.56 7.66 18.89
CA ASP A 37 -0.28 6.42 19.61
C ASP A 37 -1.58 5.60 19.71
N MET A 38 -1.62 4.49 19.00
CA MET A 38 -2.77 3.56 19.00
C MET A 38 -2.44 2.22 19.66
N GLY A 39 -1.35 2.18 20.43
CA GLY A 39 -0.86 0.96 21.08
C GLY A 39 0.13 0.17 20.23
N SER A 40 0.83 -0.76 20.89
CA SER A 40 1.87 -1.61 20.30
C SER A 40 1.47 -3.10 20.21
N GLU A 41 0.25 -3.45 20.64
CA GLU A 41 -0.27 -4.80 20.56
C GLU A 41 -0.47 -5.23 19.09
N SER A 42 -0.35 -6.51 18.80
CA SER A 42 -0.54 -7.06 17.44
C SER A 42 -1.93 -6.74 16.87
N THR A 43 -2.93 -6.56 17.72
CA THR A 43 -4.31 -6.18 17.35
C THR A 43 -4.53 -4.68 17.28
N ALA A 44 -3.53 -3.85 17.62
CA ALA A 44 -3.66 -2.40 17.55
C ALA A 44 -3.89 -1.93 16.11
N CYS A 45 -4.70 -0.88 15.95
CA CYS A 45 -4.89 -0.25 14.66
C CYS A 45 -3.56 0.29 14.14
N LYS A 46 -3.23 0.02 12.89
CA LYS A 46 -1.96 0.44 12.27
C LYS A 46 -2.08 1.78 11.56
N GLY A 47 -3.24 2.03 10.97
CA GLY A 47 -3.55 3.28 10.28
C GLY A 47 -4.93 3.23 9.65
N PHE A 48 -5.40 4.37 9.19
CA PHE A 48 -6.66 4.47 8.44
C PHE A 48 -6.75 5.78 7.66
N PHE A 49 -7.52 5.74 6.59
CA PHE A 49 -7.86 6.89 5.76
C PHE A 49 -9.26 7.42 6.07
N LEU A 50 -9.37 8.72 6.21
CA LEU A 50 -10.63 9.45 6.40
C LEU A 50 -10.82 10.53 5.32
N TYR A 51 -12.05 10.64 4.83
CA TYR A 51 -12.50 11.80 4.07
C TYR A 51 -13.58 12.54 4.86
N GLN A 52 -13.23 13.65 5.49
CA GLN A 52 -14.15 14.42 6.32
C GLN A 52 -14.05 15.91 6.01
N SER A 53 -15.19 16.60 5.92
CA SER A 53 -15.24 18.05 5.69
C SER A 53 -14.41 18.50 4.48
N ARG A 54 -14.43 17.72 3.39
CA ARG A 54 -13.63 17.94 2.16
C ARG A 54 -12.12 17.85 2.37
N ARG A 55 -11.67 17.25 3.45
CA ARG A 55 -10.25 17.01 3.74
C ARG A 55 -9.96 15.52 3.69
N LYS A 56 -8.81 15.20 3.14
CA LYS A 56 -8.22 13.86 3.16
C LYS A 56 -7.27 13.79 4.35
N ILE A 57 -7.47 12.82 5.22
CA ILE A 57 -6.67 12.63 6.43
C ILE A 57 -6.27 11.17 6.50
N ILE A 58 -4.98 10.92 6.69
CA ILE A 58 -4.44 9.60 7.02
C ILE A 58 -3.95 9.67 8.47
N VAL A 59 -4.35 8.71 9.28
CA VAL A 59 -3.84 8.56 10.64
C VAL A 59 -2.99 7.31 10.69
N ILE A 60 -1.76 7.44 11.19
CA ILE A 60 -0.79 6.35 11.31
C ILE A 60 -0.45 6.14 12.78
N ASN A 61 -0.39 4.89 13.19
CA ASN A 61 0.04 4.53 14.55
C ASN A 61 1.54 4.86 14.71
N SER A 62 1.84 5.75 15.65
CA SER A 62 3.20 6.21 15.92
C SER A 62 4.09 5.14 16.59
N SER A 63 3.51 4.05 17.08
CA SER A 63 4.25 2.93 17.68
C SER A 63 4.82 1.94 16.67
N LEU A 64 4.53 2.12 15.36
CA LEU A 64 5.04 1.25 14.30
C LEU A 64 6.50 1.53 13.98
N GLU A 65 7.23 0.47 13.60
CA GLU A 65 8.55 0.61 12.99
C GLU A 65 8.46 1.41 11.68
N GLU A 66 9.53 2.14 11.34
CA GLU A 66 9.60 3.02 10.18
C GLU A 66 9.21 2.32 8.87
N THR A 67 9.71 1.11 8.63
CA THR A 67 9.42 0.32 7.43
C THR A 67 7.94 -0.02 7.34
N VAL A 68 7.35 -0.48 8.44
CA VAL A 68 5.91 -0.80 8.51
C VAL A 68 5.08 0.47 8.37
N SER A 69 5.45 1.54 9.07
CA SER A 69 4.79 2.85 8.99
C SER A 69 4.75 3.38 7.54
N THR A 70 5.88 3.30 6.82
CA THR A 70 5.98 3.71 5.41
C THR A 70 5.03 2.89 4.53
N PHE A 71 4.97 1.58 4.75
CA PHE A 71 4.08 0.72 3.99
C PHE A 71 2.61 1.03 4.28
N ILE A 72 2.21 1.14 5.57
CA ILE A 72 0.84 1.51 5.96
C ILE A 72 0.46 2.87 5.36
N LEU A 73 1.34 3.89 5.47
CA LEU A 73 1.10 5.21 4.88
C LEU A 73 0.86 5.12 3.36
N THR A 74 1.63 4.29 2.67
CA THR A 74 1.48 4.10 1.22
C THR A 74 0.17 3.40 0.86
N HIS A 75 -0.24 2.43 1.66
CA HIS A 75 -1.52 1.74 1.52
C HIS A 75 -2.70 2.72 1.72
N GLU A 76 -2.68 3.53 2.79
CA GLU A 76 -3.70 4.54 3.06
C GLU A 76 -3.71 5.66 2.00
N LEU A 77 -2.54 6.03 1.45
CA LEU A 77 -2.46 6.91 0.29
C LEU A 77 -3.16 6.27 -0.93
N GLY A 78 -3.03 4.96 -1.11
CA GLY A 78 -3.78 4.19 -2.12
C GLY A 78 -5.30 4.38 -1.95
N HIS A 79 -5.83 4.25 -0.74
CA HIS A 79 -7.24 4.53 -0.45
C HIS A 79 -7.59 5.99 -0.77
N SER A 80 -6.73 6.94 -0.45
CA SER A 80 -6.99 8.36 -0.73
C SER A 80 -7.02 8.69 -2.23
N VAL A 81 -6.29 7.95 -3.05
CA VAL A 81 -6.22 8.13 -4.51
C VAL A 81 -7.35 7.39 -5.21
N LEU A 82 -7.55 6.11 -4.87
CA LEU A 82 -8.43 5.20 -5.59
C LEU A 82 -9.88 5.24 -5.08
N HIS A 83 -10.09 5.46 -3.78
CA HIS A 83 -11.35 5.18 -3.10
C HIS A 83 -12.00 6.41 -2.47
N THR A 84 -11.55 7.63 -2.80
CA THR A 84 -12.10 8.87 -2.21
C THR A 84 -13.62 8.97 -2.32
N GLU A 85 -14.22 8.54 -3.42
CA GLU A 85 -15.68 8.60 -3.60
C GLU A 85 -16.42 7.65 -2.65
N ALA A 86 -15.86 6.46 -2.43
CA ALA A 86 -16.40 5.52 -1.45
C ALA A 86 -16.22 6.04 -0.01
N ALA A 87 -15.09 6.71 0.27
CA ALA A 87 -14.78 7.29 1.57
C ALA A 87 -15.70 8.47 1.96
N LYS A 88 -16.33 9.15 1.00
CA LYS A 88 -17.34 10.19 1.28
C LYS A 88 -18.60 9.66 1.95
N THR A 89 -18.93 8.40 1.72
CA THR A 89 -20.13 7.76 2.24
C THR A 89 -19.86 6.82 3.41
N ARG A 90 -18.60 6.39 3.58
CA ARG A 90 -18.16 5.46 4.63
C ARG A 90 -16.76 5.87 5.08
N ALA A 91 -16.53 5.93 6.39
CA ALA A 91 -15.16 5.94 6.89
C ALA A 91 -14.50 4.58 6.56
N PHE A 92 -13.36 4.60 5.89
CA PHE A 92 -12.55 3.39 5.73
C PHE A 92 -11.87 3.12 7.08
N HIS A 93 -12.50 2.25 7.85
CA HIS A 93 -11.90 1.67 9.04
C HIS A 93 -11.68 0.19 8.78
N ASP A 94 -10.54 -0.33 9.19
CA ASP A 94 -10.21 -1.77 9.20
C ASP A 94 -11.21 -2.66 9.98
N PHE A 95 -12.38 -2.12 10.37
CA PHE A 95 -13.34 -2.75 11.27
C PHE A 95 -14.56 -3.36 10.60
N PHE A 96 -14.67 -3.44 9.27
CA PHE A 96 -15.88 -3.99 8.66
C PHE A 96 -15.72 -5.42 8.15
N PRO A 97 -16.53 -6.38 8.68
CA PRO A 97 -16.49 -7.79 8.31
C PRO A 97 -17.28 -8.13 7.02
N TYR A 98 -17.55 -7.17 6.12
CA TYR A 98 -18.35 -7.42 4.91
C TYR A 98 -17.52 -7.38 3.63
N ASP A 99 -17.89 -8.25 2.71
CA ASP A 99 -17.24 -8.72 1.48
C ASP A 99 -16.65 -7.66 0.50
N ASP A 100 -17.10 -6.41 0.55
CA ASP A 100 -16.58 -5.33 -0.28
C ASP A 100 -15.21 -4.78 0.23
N SER A 101 -14.88 -4.95 1.51
CA SER A 101 -13.62 -4.47 2.08
C SER A 101 -12.41 -5.17 1.45
N SER A 102 -12.51 -6.47 1.24
CA SER A 102 -11.45 -7.30 0.65
C SER A 102 -10.99 -6.80 -0.73
N ARG A 103 -11.87 -6.23 -1.54
CA ARG A 103 -11.52 -5.69 -2.85
C ARG A 103 -10.79 -4.35 -2.74
N TYR A 104 -11.24 -3.45 -1.89
CA TYR A 104 -10.59 -2.15 -1.69
C TYR A 104 -9.18 -2.32 -1.10
N GLU A 105 -9.04 -3.24 -0.14
CA GLU A 105 -7.75 -3.63 0.43
C GLU A 105 -6.80 -4.20 -0.62
N TYR A 106 -7.30 -5.10 -1.47
CA TYR A 106 -6.54 -5.65 -2.58
C TYR A 106 -6.04 -4.55 -3.54
N GLU A 107 -6.91 -3.61 -3.88
CA GLU A 107 -6.59 -2.50 -4.79
C GLU A 107 -5.57 -1.54 -4.14
N ALA A 108 -5.67 -1.25 -2.84
CA ALA A 108 -4.71 -0.43 -2.10
C ALA A 108 -3.34 -1.12 -1.95
N ASN A 109 -3.32 -2.45 -1.73
CA ASN A 109 -2.07 -3.22 -1.69
C ASN A 109 -1.36 -3.22 -3.06
N LEU A 110 -2.10 -3.36 -4.16
CA LEU A 110 -1.51 -3.24 -5.51
C LEU A 110 -0.94 -1.84 -5.75
N PHE A 111 -1.65 -0.80 -5.32
CA PHE A 111 -1.15 0.56 -5.42
C PHE A 111 0.13 0.76 -4.61
N ALA A 112 0.16 0.29 -3.36
CA ALA A 112 1.34 0.36 -2.51
C ALA A 112 2.54 -0.39 -3.10
N ALA A 113 2.31 -1.59 -3.64
CA ALA A 113 3.35 -2.38 -4.30
C ALA A 113 3.92 -1.67 -5.55
N GLU A 114 3.08 -1.02 -6.36
CA GLU A 114 3.55 -0.27 -7.55
C GLU A 114 4.26 1.02 -7.16
N LEU A 115 3.79 1.70 -6.09
CA LEU A 115 4.41 2.95 -5.64
C LEU A 115 5.78 2.71 -5.01
N LEU A 116 5.90 1.76 -4.08
CA LEU A 116 7.13 1.53 -3.32
C LEU A 116 8.19 0.76 -4.09
N LEU A 117 7.78 -0.17 -4.97
CA LEU A 117 8.68 -1.09 -5.65
C LEU A 117 8.77 -0.75 -7.14
N SER A 118 9.95 -0.30 -7.58
CA SER A 118 10.21 -0.17 -9.01
C SER A 118 10.36 -1.56 -9.65
N ASP A 119 10.01 -1.66 -10.93
CA ASP A 119 10.21 -2.92 -11.66
C ASP A 119 11.68 -3.31 -11.70
N GLU A 120 12.56 -2.33 -11.94
CA GLU A 120 14.01 -2.52 -12.06
C GLU A 120 14.60 -3.09 -10.78
N ASP A 121 14.29 -2.50 -9.62
CA ASP A 121 14.80 -2.96 -8.32
C ASP A 121 14.33 -4.39 -8.03
N VAL A 122 13.06 -4.69 -8.30
CA VAL A 122 12.51 -6.03 -8.06
C VAL A 122 13.11 -7.06 -8.98
N LEU A 123 13.25 -6.76 -10.27
CA LEU A 123 13.86 -7.68 -11.24
C LEU A 123 15.33 -7.93 -10.92
N SER A 124 16.07 -6.90 -10.50
CA SER A 124 17.46 -7.03 -10.06
C SER A 124 17.58 -7.91 -8.82
N ALA A 125 16.76 -7.65 -7.79
CA ALA A 125 16.79 -8.42 -6.55
C ALA A 125 16.45 -9.90 -6.77
N LEU A 126 15.43 -10.21 -7.57
CA LEU A 126 15.02 -11.58 -7.88
C LEU A 126 15.98 -12.30 -8.84
N GLY A 127 16.80 -11.57 -9.59
CA GLY A 127 17.86 -12.14 -10.44
C GLY A 127 19.07 -12.63 -9.63
N GLU A 128 19.25 -12.11 -8.42
CA GLU A 128 20.40 -12.42 -7.55
C GLU A 128 20.02 -13.32 -6.37
N ASP A 129 18.79 -13.24 -5.86
CA ASP A 129 18.37 -13.79 -4.60
C ASP A 129 17.07 -14.59 -4.69
N ASP A 130 16.80 -15.41 -3.68
CA ASP A 130 15.49 -16.00 -3.46
C ASP A 130 14.46 -14.94 -3.03
N PHE A 131 13.18 -15.29 -3.12
CA PHE A 131 12.05 -14.41 -2.85
C PHE A 131 12.11 -13.69 -1.49
N PHE A 132 12.43 -14.42 -0.41
CA PHE A 132 12.46 -13.85 0.94
C PHE A 132 13.68 -12.95 1.16
N THR A 133 14.81 -13.33 0.59
CA THR A 133 16.03 -12.51 0.60
C THR A 133 15.82 -11.22 -0.21
N ALA A 134 15.17 -11.31 -1.37
CA ALA A 134 14.81 -10.15 -2.18
C ALA A 134 13.87 -9.20 -1.44
N ALA A 135 12.82 -9.71 -0.77
CA ALA A 135 11.92 -8.89 0.05
C ALA A 135 12.69 -8.14 1.16
N LYS A 136 13.60 -8.83 1.85
CA LYS A 136 14.44 -8.23 2.88
C LYS A 136 15.37 -7.14 2.32
N LYS A 137 16.01 -7.37 1.18
CA LYS A 137 16.86 -6.36 0.50
C LYS A 137 16.05 -5.13 0.11
N LEU A 138 14.86 -5.33 -0.40
CA LEU A 138 13.93 -4.28 -0.78
C LEU A 138 13.27 -3.58 0.42
N ARG A 139 13.48 -4.10 1.64
CA ARG A 139 12.91 -3.59 2.90
C ARG A 139 11.38 -3.51 2.86
N VAL A 140 10.75 -4.56 2.36
CA VAL A 140 9.29 -4.68 2.30
C VAL A 140 8.84 -6.02 2.87
N PRO A 141 7.60 -6.10 3.37
CA PRO A 141 6.99 -7.37 3.72
C PRO A 141 6.94 -8.31 2.50
N PRO A 142 7.15 -9.64 2.68
CA PRO A 142 7.04 -10.61 1.59
C PRO A 142 5.70 -10.53 0.85
N GLU A 143 4.63 -10.22 1.56
CA GLU A 143 3.29 -10.05 1.00
C GLU A 143 3.23 -8.90 -0.02
N LEU A 144 3.92 -7.79 0.24
CA LEU A 144 3.96 -6.68 -0.70
C LEU A 144 4.74 -7.06 -1.97
N LEU A 145 5.82 -7.82 -1.83
CA LEU A 145 6.54 -8.36 -2.98
C LEU A 145 5.65 -9.31 -3.79
N ASP A 146 4.84 -10.16 -3.15
CA ASP A 146 3.85 -11.01 -3.85
C ASP A 146 2.85 -10.18 -4.67
N PHE A 147 2.32 -9.08 -4.11
CA PHE A 147 1.49 -8.14 -4.89
C PHE A 147 2.23 -7.54 -6.08
N LYS A 148 3.51 -7.21 -5.91
CA LYS A 148 4.32 -6.70 -7.04
C LYS A 148 4.55 -7.77 -8.11
N LEU A 149 4.77 -9.02 -7.74
CA LEU A 149 4.88 -10.12 -8.72
C LEU A 149 3.59 -10.31 -9.52
N ARG A 150 2.42 -10.15 -8.89
CA ARG A 150 1.14 -10.18 -9.62
C ARG A 150 1.06 -9.10 -10.69
N ILE A 151 1.58 -7.90 -10.39
CA ILE A 151 1.66 -6.80 -11.34
C ILE A 151 2.63 -7.15 -12.48
N LEU A 152 3.83 -7.63 -12.17
CA LEU A 152 4.84 -8.00 -13.16
C LEU A 152 4.36 -9.14 -14.08
N ASN A 153 3.63 -10.12 -13.54
CA ASN A 153 3.04 -11.19 -14.32
C ASN A 153 2.00 -10.67 -15.32
N ARG A 154 1.27 -9.59 -14.99
CA ARG A 154 0.40 -8.91 -15.97
C ARG A 154 1.18 -8.17 -17.06
N LYS A 155 2.45 -7.85 -16.81
CA LYS A 155 3.37 -7.28 -17.81
C LYS A 155 4.03 -8.35 -18.70
N GLY A 156 3.74 -9.63 -18.48
CA GLY A 156 4.26 -10.75 -19.29
C GLY A 156 5.42 -11.50 -18.64
N HIS A 157 5.77 -11.22 -17.39
CA HIS A 157 6.68 -12.07 -16.62
C HIS A 157 5.95 -13.32 -16.12
N ASP A 158 6.70 -14.36 -15.75
CA ASP A 158 6.16 -15.62 -15.19
C ASP A 158 6.85 -15.93 -13.84
N PHE A 159 6.63 -15.05 -12.87
CA PHE A 159 7.13 -15.26 -11.53
C PHE A 159 6.16 -16.12 -10.71
N LYS A 160 6.72 -17.12 -10.02
CA LYS A 160 5.98 -17.93 -9.05
C LYS A 160 6.30 -17.43 -7.64
N SER A 161 5.30 -16.89 -6.96
CA SER A 161 5.44 -16.54 -5.56
C SER A 161 5.36 -17.80 -4.69
N PRO A 162 6.25 -17.97 -3.69
CA PRO A 162 6.16 -19.06 -2.72
C PRO A 162 5.02 -18.88 -1.72
N ILE A 163 4.41 -17.69 -1.68
CA ILE A 163 3.27 -17.36 -0.83
C ILE A 163 2.10 -16.90 -1.70
N SER A 164 0.90 -16.87 -1.10
CA SER A 164 -0.28 -16.23 -1.67
C SER A 164 -0.82 -15.25 -0.65
N ALA A 165 -0.36 -14.00 -0.74
CA ALA A 165 -0.76 -12.96 0.20
C ALA A 165 -2.26 -12.70 0.14
N ASN A 166 -2.88 -12.65 1.33
CA ASN A 166 -4.27 -12.26 1.51
C ASN A 166 -4.40 -10.73 1.34
N SER A 167 -5.53 -10.24 0.86
CA SER A 167 -5.81 -8.81 0.77
C SER A 167 -5.80 -8.10 2.13
N CYS A 168 -6.11 -8.82 3.20
CA CYS A 168 -6.16 -8.29 4.56
C CYS A 168 -4.89 -8.60 5.39
N PHE A 169 -3.77 -8.95 4.75
CA PHE A 169 -2.54 -9.37 5.46
C PHE A 169 -1.98 -8.30 6.40
N LEU A 170 -2.32 -7.03 6.19
CA LEU A 170 -1.93 -5.93 7.07
C LEU A 170 -2.40 -6.08 8.52
N LYS A 171 -3.43 -6.89 8.75
CA LYS A 171 -3.92 -7.20 10.10
C LYS A 171 -2.98 -8.10 10.88
N ASP A 172 -2.10 -8.81 10.16
CA ASP A 172 -1.23 -9.86 10.72
C ASP A 172 0.24 -9.42 10.86
N ILE A 173 0.58 -8.16 10.45
CA ILE A 173 1.94 -7.59 10.52
C ILE A 173 2.22 -6.96 11.91
#